data_7b1f4f8a6d943130e5111d907c6e8aa4
#
_entry.id   7b1f4f8a6d943130e5111d907c6e8aa4
#
_cell.length_a   1.000
_cell.length_b   1.000
_cell.length_c   1.000
_cell.angle_alpha   90.00
_cell.angle_beta   90.00
_cell.angle_gamma   90.00
#
_symmetry.space_group_name_H-M   'P 1'
#
loop_
_entity.id
_entity.type
_entity.pdbx_description
1 polymer ?
#
loop_
_entity_poly.entity_id
_entity_poly.type
_entity_poly.pdbx_seq_one_letter_code
_entity_poly.pdbx_strand_id
1 'polypeptide(L)'
;MRRFLIALLVALTVATPAYADRIKDLGGFQGIRSNQLTGYGIVVGLPGTGDDNLEYTIQSMKAVASRFGLQLPSNVNPGLKNAAVVLITADLPPFAKPGQKLDITVASMGKAKSLRGGALILTPLLGADGQIYAMAQGNLAVGGLGAEGKDGSQIVVNIPSAGRIPEGAT
;
A
#
# COMPACT_ATOMS: atom_id res chain seq x y z
N MET A 1 -17.31 26.20 57.61
CA MET A 1 -17.43 25.04 56.67
C MET A 1 -18.04 25.43 55.35
N ARG A 2 -19.23 26.01 55.26
CA ARG A 2 -19.91 26.35 54.00
C ARG A 2 -19.12 27.30 53.05
N ARG A 3 -18.41 28.29 53.63
CA ARG A 3 -17.56 29.23 52.85
C ARG A 3 -16.30 28.56 52.30
N PHE A 4 -15.73 27.57 53.01
CA PHE A 4 -14.57 26.79 52.58
C PHE A 4 -14.94 25.84 51.43
N LEU A 5 -16.13 25.24 51.47
CA LEU A 5 -16.66 24.39 50.39
C LEU A 5 -16.91 25.19 49.09
N ILE A 6 -17.44 26.40 49.21
CA ILE A 6 -17.66 27.29 48.06
C ILE A 6 -16.32 27.73 47.45
N ALA A 7 -15.32 28.07 48.26
CA ALA A 7 -14.00 28.45 47.79
C ALA A 7 -13.29 27.28 47.07
N LEU A 8 -13.45 26.05 47.57
CA LEU A 8 -12.91 24.85 46.95
C LEU A 8 -13.60 24.53 45.61
N LEU A 9 -14.92 24.72 45.54
CA LEU A 9 -15.70 24.51 44.31
C LEU A 9 -15.30 25.54 43.24
N VAL A 10 -15.08 26.79 43.59
CA VAL A 10 -14.63 27.84 42.66
C VAL A 10 -13.20 27.58 42.18
N ALA A 11 -12.31 27.09 43.05
CA ALA A 11 -10.94 26.75 42.67
C ALA A 11 -10.89 25.58 41.69
N LEU A 12 -11.82 24.61 41.78
CA LEU A 12 -11.91 23.49 40.86
C LEU A 12 -12.41 23.89 39.45
N THR A 13 -13.23 24.96 39.33
CA THR A 13 -13.76 25.45 38.05
C THR A 13 -12.77 26.31 37.27
N VAL A 14 -11.69 26.78 37.89
CA VAL A 14 -10.63 27.64 37.29
C VAL A 14 -9.44 26.81 36.80
N ALA A 15 -9.43 25.48 36.99
CA ALA A 15 -8.39 24.61 36.47
C ALA A 15 -8.45 24.59 34.95
N THR A 16 -7.69 25.45 34.27
CA THR A 16 -7.53 25.43 32.83
C THR A 16 -6.81 24.15 32.43
N PRO A 17 -7.28 23.41 31.41
CA PRO A 17 -6.56 22.25 30.89
C PRO A 17 -5.18 22.70 30.41
N ALA A 18 -4.13 22.13 30.98
CA ALA A 18 -2.77 22.31 30.47
C ALA A 18 -2.60 21.50 29.19
N TYR A 19 -2.58 22.17 28.06
CA TYR A 19 -2.21 21.53 26.78
C TYR A 19 -0.68 21.41 26.74
N ALA A 20 -0.18 20.18 26.74
CA ALA A 20 1.23 19.91 26.52
C ALA A 20 1.47 19.72 25.02
N ASP A 21 1.95 20.75 24.34
CA ASP A 21 2.38 20.65 22.96
C ASP A 21 3.71 19.88 22.87
N ARG A 22 3.78 18.92 21.94
CA ARG A 22 5.03 18.21 21.70
C ARG A 22 5.94 19.07 20.81
N ILE A 23 7.25 19.03 21.09
CA ILE A 23 8.26 19.79 20.33
C ILE A 23 8.12 19.54 18.80
N LYS A 24 7.73 18.34 18.39
CA LYS A 24 7.49 18.00 16.98
C LYS A 24 6.32 18.78 16.35
N ASP A 25 5.39 19.29 17.16
CA ASP A 25 4.20 20.01 16.69
C ASP A 25 4.45 21.54 16.67
N LEU A 26 5.53 22.01 17.32
CA LEU A 26 5.92 23.41 17.44
C LEU A 26 6.86 23.89 16.31
N GLY A 27 7.49 22.97 15.57
CA GLY A 27 8.41 23.36 14.51
C GLY A 27 8.83 22.20 13.63
N GLY A 28 9.26 22.52 12.41
CA GLY A 28 9.82 21.59 11.44
C GLY A 28 11.23 22.03 11.03
N PHE A 29 12.09 21.06 10.76
CA PHE A 29 13.41 21.34 10.21
C PHE A 29 13.30 21.64 8.71
N GLN A 30 13.78 22.79 8.30
CA GLN A 30 13.82 23.16 6.89
C GLN A 30 14.72 22.19 6.10
N GLY A 31 14.22 21.69 4.97
CA GLY A 31 14.97 20.74 4.12
C GLY A 31 14.78 19.25 4.48
N ILE A 32 14.10 18.93 5.57
CA ILE A 32 13.74 17.55 5.91
C ILE A 32 12.38 17.22 5.28
N ARG A 33 12.39 16.35 4.29
CA ARG A 33 11.18 15.87 3.61
C ARG A 33 11.27 14.36 3.37
N SER A 34 10.13 13.68 3.35
CA SER A 34 10.04 12.32 2.82
C SER A 34 10.18 12.34 1.29
N ASN A 35 10.80 11.31 0.74
CA ASN A 35 10.84 11.10 -0.70
C ASN A 35 9.84 10.01 -1.06
N GLN A 36 9.11 10.21 -2.15
CA GLN A 36 8.17 9.22 -2.64
C GLN A 36 8.88 8.24 -3.56
N LEU A 37 8.64 6.95 -3.32
CA LEU A 37 9.13 5.87 -4.17
C LEU A 37 7.95 5.30 -4.95
N THR A 38 8.24 4.92 -6.20
CA THR A 38 7.27 4.26 -7.07
C THR A 38 7.89 3.03 -7.71
N GLY A 39 7.07 2.00 -7.93
CA GLY A 39 7.48 0.79 -8.62
C GLY A 39 6.35 0.22 -9.46
N TYR A 40 6.73 -0.49 -10.52
CA TYR A 40 5.82 -1.25 -11.36
C TYR A 40 6.04 -2.73 -11.10
N GLY A 41 5.00 -3.44 -10.68
CA GLY A 41 5.11 -4.83 -10.26
C GLY A 41 3.95 -5.70 -10.72
N ILE A 42 4.03 -6.97 -10.33
CA ILE A 42 3.00 -7.96 -10.59
C ILE A 42 2.56 -8.59 -9.27
N VAL A 43 1.26 -8.68 -9.09
CA VAL A 43 0.62 -9.47 -8.04
C VAL A 43 0.15 -10.78 -8.65
N VAL A 44 0.47 -11.89 -7.99
CA VAL A 44 0.09 -13.25 -8.41
C VAL A 44 -0.75 -13.94 -7.33
N GLY A 45 -1.37 -15.06 -7.68
CA GLY A 45 -2.17 -15.85 -6.75
C GLY A 45 -3.60 -15.35 -6.58
N LEU A 46 -4.08 -14.49 -7.48
CA LEU A 46 -5.46 -13.99 -7.44
C LEU A 46 -6.46 -15.08 -7.82
N PRO A 47 -7.60 -15.19 -7.11
CA PRO A 47 -8.60 -16.24 -7.36
C PRO A 47 -9.51 -15.90 -8.58
N GLY A 48 -8.92 -15.73 -9.77
CA GLY A 48 -9.66 -15.38 -10.98
C GLY A 48 -10.10 -13.92 -11.09
N THR A 49 -9.62 -13.05 -10.20
CA THR A 49 -9.99 -11.61 -10.15
C THR A 49 -8.93 -10.70 -10.75
N GLY A 50 -7.86 -11.25 -11.30
CA GLY A 50 -6.77 -10.53 -11.94
C GLY A 50 -7.13 -9.93 -13.29
N ASP A 51 -6.09 -9.49 -14.01
CA ASP A 51 -6.23 -8.89 -15.31
C ASP A 51 -6.66 -9.93 -16.36
N ASP A 52 -7.72 -9.64 -17.11
CA ASP A 52 -8.20 -10.52 -18.17
C ASP A 52 -7.52 -10.15 -19.49
N ASN A 53 -6.57 -10.99 -19.92
CA ASN A 53 -5.91 -10.93 -21.24
C ASN A 53 -5.32 -9.55 -21.64
N LEU A 54 -4.80 -8.81 -20.68
CA LEU A 54 -4.08 -7.58 -21.00
C LEU A 54 -2.67 -7.92 -21.52
N GLU A 55 -2.36 -7.41 -22.70
CA GLU A 55 -1.08 -7.68 -23.40
C GLU A 55 0.14 -7.36 -22.53
N TYR A 56 0.11 -6.22 -21.83
CA TYR A 56 1.20 -5.81 -20.94
C TYR A 56 1.32 -6.69 -19.69
N THR A 57 0.23 -7.27 -19.17
CA THR A 57 0.26 -8.25 -18.08
C THR A 57 0.93 -9.54 -18.55
N ILE A 58 0.58 -10.01 -19.73
CA ILE A 58 1.18 -11.19 -20.35
C ILE A 58 2.67 -10.98 -20.61
N GLN A 59 3.05 -9.82 -21.14
CA GLN A 59 4.43 -9.48 -21.42
C GLN A 59 5.26 -9.36 -20.12
N SER A 60 4.69 -8.77 -19.09
CA SER A 60 5.33 -8.66 -17.77
C SER A 60 5.53 -10.02 -17.11
N MET A 61 4.53 -10.93 -17.24
CA MET A 61 4.67 -12.31 -16.75
C MET A 61 5.74 -13.09 -17.51
N LYS A 62 5.83 -12.91 -18.85
CA LYS A 62 6.91 -13.50 -19.64
C LYS A 62 8.28 -13.01 -19.20
N ALA A 63 8.41 -11.71 -18.91
CA ALA A 63 9.65 -11.13 -18.40
C ALA A 63 10.02 -11.68 -17.01
N VAL A 64 9.05 -11.89 -16.12
CA VAL A 64 9.30 -12.54 -14.82
C VAL A 64 9.71 -13.99 -15.02
N ALA A 65 8.99 -14.76 -15.84
CA ALA A 65 9.32 -16.16 -16.13
C ALA A 65 10.74 -16.32 -16.69
N SER A 66 11.16 -15.40 -17.56
CA SER A 66 12.52 -15.43 -18.13
C SER A 66 13.61 -15.20 -17.08
N ARG A 67 13.34 -14.40 -16.03
CA ARG A 67 14.27 -14.22 -14.89
C ARG A 67 14.48 -15.53 -14.11
N PHE A 68 13.48 -16.42 -14.12
CA PHE A 68 13.59 -17.76 -13.52
C PHE A 68 14.03 -18.82 -14.50
N GLY A 69 14.53 -18.43 -15.68
CA GLY A 69 15.02 -19.38 -16.71
C GLY A 69 13.94 -20.04 -17.54
N LEU A 70 12.67 -19.64 -17.39
CA LEU A 70 11.55 -20.16 -18.17
C LEU A 70 11.33 -19.29 -19.41
N GLN A 71 11.52 -19.87 -20.60
CA GLN A 71 11.22 -19.20 -21.85
C GLN A 71 9.83 -19.63 -22.36
N LEU A 72 8.88 -18.73 -22.23
CA LEU A 72 7.54 -18.93 -22.76
C LEU A 72 7.52 -18.49 -24.23
N PRO A 73 7.02 -19.35 -25.16
CA PRO A 73 6.85 -18.97 -26.57
C PRO A 73 6.00 -17.71 -26.72
N SER A 74 6.30 -16.91 -27.74
CA SER A 74 5.59 -15.63 -27.97
C SER A 74 4.11 -15.81 -28.29
N ASN A 75 3.72 -16.96 -28.87
CA ASN A 75 2.35 -17.29 -29.23
C ASN A 75 1.50 -17.88 -28.09
N VAL A 76 2.09 -18.16 -26.93
CA VAL A 76 1.34 -18.65 -25.78
C VAL A 76 0.70 -17.49 -25.04
N ASN A 77 -0.63 -17.50 -25.00
CA ASN A 77 -1.41 -16.61 -24.13
C ASN A 77 -1.86 -17.41 -22.91
N PRO A 78 -1.20 -17.24 -21.75
CA PRO A 78 -1.53 -18.00 -20.54
C PRO A 78 -2.75 -17.42 -19.86
N GLY A 79 -3.86 -17.16 -20.42
CA GLY A 79 -5.14 -16.76 -19.83
C GLY A 79 -5.07 -16.32 -18.36
N LEU A 80 -4.38 -15.21 -18.08
CA LEU A 80 -3.93 -14.85 -16.73
C LEU A 80 -5.01 -14.13 -15.93
N LYS A 81 -6.00 -14.84 -15.44
CA LYS A 81 -6.93 -14.29 -14.43
C LYS A 81 -6.36 -14.32 -13.00
N ASN A 82 -5.19 -14.93 -12.83
CA ASN A 82 -4.55 -15.12 -11.54
C ASN A 82 -3.45 -14.10 -11.25
N ALA A 83 -3.21 -13.17 -12.17
CA ALA A 83 -2.21 -12.14 -12.02
C ALA A 83 -2.76 -10.77 -12.40
N ALA A 84 -2.17 -9.72 -11.81
CA ALA A 84 -2.50 -8.33 -12.12
C ALA A 84 -1.25 -7.47 -12.09
N VAL A 85 -1.16 -6.52 -13.01
CA VAL A 85 -0.13 -5.48 -12.95
C VAL A 85 -0.56 -4.38 -11.99
N VAL A 86 0.41 -3.92 -11.21
CA VAL A 86 0.18 -2.98 -10.13
C VAL A 86 1.22 -1.86 -10.11
N LEU A 87 0.76 -0.70 -9.67
CA LEU A 87 1.60 0.40 -9.24
C LEU A 87 1.82 0.26 -7.74
N ILE A 88 3.06 0.42 -7.31
CA ILE A 88 3.46 0.38 -5.92
C ILE A 88 3.96 1.76 -5.54
N THR A 89 3.53 2.25 -4.39
CA THR A 89 3.99 3.51 -3.82
C THR A 89 4.44 3.31 -2.38
N ALA A 90 5.50 4.03 -1.98
CA ALA A 90 6.01 4.06 -0.62
C ALA A 90 6.56 5.45 -0.29
N ASP A 91 6.52 5.80 0.98
CA ASP A 91 7.16 7.00 1.48
C ASP A 91 8.48 6.63 2.16
N LEU A 92 9.59 7.12 1.61
CA LEU A 92 10.91 6.98 2.21
C LEU A 92 11.11 8.13 3.20
N PRO A 93 11.12 7.84 4.52
CA PRO A 93 11.31 8.89 5.52
C PRO A 93 12.72 9.50 5.41
N PRO A 94 12.90 10.74 5.86
CA PRO A 94 14.21 11.35 5.93
C PRO A 94 15.10 10.52 6.89
N PHE A 95 16.39 10.43 6.55
CA PHE A 95 17.38 9.65 7.32
C PHE A 95 17.10 8.15 7.39
N ALA A 96 16.34 7.60 6.45
CA ALA A 96 16.17 6.15 6.34
C ALA A 96 17.53 5.45 6.20
N LYS A 97 17.66 4.32 6.91
CA LYS A 97 18.88 3.50 6.86
C LYS A 97 18.65 2.25 6.03
N PRO A 98 19.69 1.69 5.40
CA PRO A 98 19.60 0.38 4.75
C PRO A 98 19.04 -0.68 5.71
N GLY A 99 18.08 -1.48 5.22
CA GLY A 99 17.39 -2.49 6.03
C GLY A 99 16.18 -1.98 6.82
N GLN A 100 15.87 -0.67 6.75
CA GLN A 100 14.66 -0.12 7.34
C GLN A 100 13.45 -0.59 6.53
N LYS A 101 12.43 -1.09 7.23
CA LYS A 101 11.19 -1.54 6.62
C LYS A 101 10.24 -0.39 6.34
N LEU A 102 9.59 -0.43 5.20
CA LEU A 102 8.63 0.57 4.72
C LEU A 102 7.28 -0.09 4.44
N ASP A 103 6.22 0.59 4.81
CA ASP A 103 4.88 0.24 4.38
C ASP A 103 4.70 0.62 2.91
N ILE A 104 4.08 -0.26 2.14
CA ILE A 104 3.79 0.01 0.74
C ILE A 104 2.30 -0.04 0.46
N THR A 105 1.88 0.77 -0.49
CA THR A 105 0.53 0.74 -1.06
C THR A 105 0.64 0.18 -2.48
N VAL A 106 -0.27 -0.73 -2.80
CA VAL A 106 -0.32 -1.44 -4.09
C VAL A 106 -1.67 -1.19 -4.71
N ALA A 107 -1.70 -0.66 -5.93
CA ALA A 107 -2.93 -0.38 -6.67
C ALA A 107 -2.90 -1.03 -8.04
N SER A 108 -4.00 -1.64 -8.47
CA SER A 108 -4.12 -2.22 -9.81
C SER A 108 -4.06 -1.14 -10.88
N MET A 109 -3.26 -1.38 -11.91
CA MET A 109 -3.19 -0.54 -13.10
C MET A 109 -4.04 -1.09 -14.25
N GLY A 110 -4.49 -2.33 -14.13
CA GLY A 110 -5.21 -3.04 -15.17
C GLY A 110 -6.70 -3.16 -14.90
N LYS A 111 -7.25 -4.27 -15.35
CA LYS A 111 -8.68 -4.62 -15.24
C LYS A 111 -8.98 -5.52 -14.03
N ALA A 112 -8.02 -5.73 -13.14
CA ALA A 112 -8.19 -6.59 -11.99
C ALA A 112 -9.34 -6.08 -11.10
N LYS A 113 -10.30 -6.95 -10.86
CA LYS A 113 -11.49 -6.64 -10.04
C LYS A 113 -11.15 -6.60 -8.56
N SER A 114 -10.18 -7.41 -8.12
CA SER A 114 -9.73 -7.49 -6.73
C SER A 114 -8.30 -8.01 -6.64
N LEU A 115 -7.52 -7.44 -5.73
CA LEU A 115 -6.17 -7.90 -5.39
C LEU A 115 -6.13 -8.79 -4.14
N ARG A 116 -7.29 -9.16 -3.61
CA ARG A 116 -7.39 -9.96 -2.38
C ARG A 116 -6.78 -11.34 -2.56
N GLY A 117 -5.98 -11.76 -1.58
CA GLY A 117 -5.29 -13.05 -1.57
C GLY A 117 -4.04 -13.09 -2.44
N GLY A 118 -3.72 -11.99 -3.12
CA GLY A 118 -2.54 -11.91 -3.97
C GLY A 118 -1.25 -11.65 -3.21
N ALA A 119 -0.15 -12.05 -3.81
CA ALA A 119 1.21 -11.78 -3.36
C ALA A 119 1.97 -10.95 -4.42
N LEU A 120 2.63 -9.88 -3.96
CA LEU A 120 3.50 -9.05 -4.79
C LEU A 120 4.84 -9.77 -4.98
N ILE A 121 5.25 -9.91 -6.24
CA ILE A 121 6.59 -10.43 -6.61
C ILE A 121 7.62 -9.34 -6.34
N LEU A 122 8.86 -9.75 -6.01
CA LEU A 122 9.98 -8.85 -5.76
C LEU A 122 10.11 -7.78 -6.85
N THR A 123 9.92 -6.54 -6.45
CA THR A 123 9.81 -5.37 -7.32
C THR A 123 10.67 -4.23 -6.80
N PRO A 124 11.52 -3.62 -7.66
CA PRO A 124 12.28 -2.43 -7.28
C PRO A 124 11.36 -1.21 -7.15
N LEU A 125 11.64 -0.39 -6.14
CA LEU A 125 11.03 0.93 -5.95
C LEU A 125 12.06 2.01 -6.28
N LEU A 126 11.67 2.90 -7.18
CA LEU A 126 12.52 3.96 -7.71
C LEU A 126 12.13 5.31 -7.12
N GLY A 127 13.13 6.13 -6.87
CA GLY A 127 12.95 7.55 -6.56
C GLY A 127 12.72 8.39 -7.82
N ALA A 128 12.51 9.68 -7.64
CA ALA A 128 12.30 10.63 -8.73
C ALA A 128 13.54 10.77 -9.66
N ASP A 129 14.71 10.40 -9.19
CA ASP A 129 15.98 10.35 -9.94
C ASP A 129 16.17 9.05 -10.73
N GLY A 130 15.22 8.11 -10.66
CA GLY A 130 15.28 6.82 -11.34
C GLY A 130 16.20 5.79 -10.67
N GLN A 131 16.74 6.08 -9.49
CA GLN A 131 17.56 5.13 -8.73
C GLN A 131 16.67 4.22 -7.87
N ILE A 132 17.13 2.99 -7.64
CA ILE A 132 16.45 2.02 -6.79
C ILE A 132 16.82 2.30 -5.33
N TYR A 133 15.82 2.53 -4.50
CA TYR A 133 15.98 2.82 -3.08
C TYR A 133 15.45 1.72 -2.16
N ALA A 134 14.55 0.89 -2.65
CA ALA A 134 13.99 -0.22 -1.87
C ALA A 134 13.54 -1.37 -2.79
N MET A 135 13.42 -2.55 -2.21
CA MET A 135 12.86 -3.73 -2.86
C MET A 135 11.57 -4.12 -2.16
N ALA A 136 10.49 -4.23 -2.90
CA ALA A 136 9.14 -4.50 -2.39
C ALA A 136 8.71 -5.95 -2.68
N GLN A 137 8.15 -6.63 -1.67
CA GLN A 137 7.61 -7.98 -1.79
C GLN A 137 6.65 -8.27 -0.64
N GLY A 138 5.66 -9.13 -0.84
CA GLY A 138 4.85 -9.65 0.26
C GLY A 138 3.39 -9.91 -0.10
N ASN A 139 2.62 -10.37 0.89
CA ASN A 139 1.20 -10.64 0.73
C ASN A 139 0.37 -9.38 0.95
N LEU A 140 -0.63 -9.17 0.11
CA LEU A 140 -1.48 -8.00 0.17
C LEU A 140 -2.54 -8.13 1.26
N ALA A 141 -2.61 -7.12 2.12
CA ALA A 141 -3.76 -6.87 2.97
C ALA A 141 -4.73 -5.95 2.23
N VAL A 142 -5.82 -6.53 1.72
CA VAL A 142 -6.86 -5.80 0.98
C VAL A 142 -8.09 -5.66 1.87
N GLY A 143 -8.44 -4.42 2.21
CA GLY A 143 -9.68 -4.11 2.92
C GLY A 143 -10.90 -4.20 2.01
N GLY A 144 -12.08 -4.28 2.61
CA GLY A 144 -13.36 -4.24 1.90
C GLY A 144 -14.06 -5.60 1.76
N LEU A 145 -15.36 -5.54 1.64
CA LEU A 145 -16.26 -6.66 1.34
C LEU A 145 -16.98 -6.34 0.03
N GLY A 146 -16.93 -7.25 -0.91
CA GLY A 146 -17.82 -7.27 -2.07
C GLY A 146 -18.73 -8.48 -1.95
N ALA A 147 -20.04 -8.28 -2.02
CA ALA A 147 -21.01 -9.35 -2.15
C ALA A 147 -21.76 -9.16 -3.47
N GLU A 148 -21.77 -10.18 -4.31
CA GLU A 148 -22.54 -10.23 -5.54
C GLU A 148 -23.80 -11.06 -5.29
N GLY A 149 -24.98 -10.49 -5.47
CA GLY A 149 -26.25 -11.22 -5.41
C GLY A 149 -26.51 -11.97 -6.73
N LYS A 150 -27.24 -13.08 -6.65
CA LYS A 150 -27.65 -13.87 -7.84
C LYS A 150 -28.54 -13.07 -8.82
N ASP A 151 -29.07 -11.95 -8.41
CA ASP A 151 -29.93 -11.02 -9.15
C ASP A 151 -29.18 -9.88 -9.82
N GLY A 152 -27.82 -9.90 -9.77
CA GLY A 152 -26.97 -8.86 -10.35
C GLY A 152 -26.77 -7.65 -9.44
N SER A 153 -27.30 -7.64 -8.23
CA SER A 153 -27.03 -6.60 -7.24
C SER A 153 -25.63 -6.76 -6.68
N GLN A 154 -24.85 -5.68 -6.68
CA GLN A 154 -23.48 -5.67 -6.16
C GLN A 154 -23.37 -4.63 -5.05
N ILE A 155 -22.98 -5.09 -3.86
CA ILE A 155 -22.60 -4.21 -2.76
C ILE A 155 -21.07 -4.24 -2.63
N VAL A 156 -20.41 -3.14 -2.98
CA VAL A 156 -18.96 -2.97 -2.84
C VAL A 156 -18.70 -1.97 -1.72
N VAL A 157 -18.16 -2.46 -0.61
CA VAL A 157 -17.69 -1.62 0.50
C VAL A 157 -16.16 -1.61 0.43
N ASN A 158 -15.57 -0.45 0.16
CA ASN A 158 -14.17 -0.23 -0.18
C ASN A 158 -13.73 -0.78 -1.56
N ILE A 159 -12.65 -0.17 -2.07
CA ILE A 159 -12.10 -0.50 -3.39
C ILE A 159 -11.18 -1.73 -3.26
N PRO A 160 -11.58 -2.92 -3.77
CA PRO A 160 -10.77 -4.14 -3.62
C PRO A 160 -9.57 -4.18 -4.59
N SER A 161 -9.42 -3.20 -5.48
CA SER A 161 -8.31 -3.07 -6.42
C SER A 161 -7.09 -2.35 -5.84
N ALA A 162 -7.13 -1.97 -4.57
CA ALA A 162 -5.99 -1.43 -3.84
C ALA A 162 -5.79 -2.18 -2.52
N GLY A 163 -4.53 -2.31 -2.10
CA GLY A 163 -4.16 -2.97 -0.86
C GLY A 163 -2.89 -2.38 -0.27
N ARG A 164 -2.53 -2.82 0.92
CA ARG A 164 -1.27 -2.45 1.59
C ARG A 164 -0.49 -3.69 1.94
N ILE A 165 0.82 -3.56 1.98
CA ILE A 165 1.72 -4.56 2.54
C ILE A 165 2.50 -3.86 3.65
N PRO A 166 2.13 -4.06 4.93
CA PRO A 166 2.91 -3.55 6.04
C PRO A 166 4.33 -4.11 6.00
N GLU A 167 5.32 -3.24 6.23
CA GLU A 167 6.74 -3.61 6.17
C GLU A 167 7.14 -4.33 4.85
N GLY A 168 6.44 -4.04 3.76
CA GLY A 168 6.56 -4.77 2.50
C GLY A 168 7.75 -4.36 1.63
N ALA A 169 8.53 -3.36 2.01
CA ALA A 169 9.75 -2.98 1.31
C ALA A 169 10.92 -2.74 2.28
N THR A 170 12.12 -3.03 1.82
CA THR A 170 13.39 -2.79 2.55
C THR A 170 14.45 -2.27 1.60
#